data_f3878fff990532f2e565c03122ab3e74
#
_entry.id   f3878fff990532f2e565c03122ab3e74
#
_cell.length_a   1.000
_cell.length_b   1.000
_cell.length_c   1.000
_cell.angle_alpha   90.00
_cell.angle_beta   90.00
_cell.angle_gamma   90.00
#
_symmetry.space_group_name_H-M   'P 1'
#
loop_
_entity.id
_entity.type
_entity.pdbx_description
1 polymer ?
#
loop_
_entity_poly.entity_id
_entity_poly.type
_entity_poly.pdbx_seq_one_letter_code
_entity_poly.pdbx_strand_id
1 'polypeptide(L)'
;MLKLDYDYIAYSELMKRVKFIRADPICKTIDIRQSPSCNGYHIYIETTRELNWNQTIQYRKLFKDDGQRIVLDLLKTENCKDVLFSLRVHKGIVTKEIPMLKIIV
;
A
#
# COMPACT_ATOMS: atom_id res chain seq x y z
N MET A 1 -1.05 0.25 10.49
CA MET A 1 -0.32 0.56 9.24
C MET A 1 -1.21 0.30 8.04
N LEU A 2 -1.24 1.22 7.11
CA LEU A 2 -1.93 1.04 5.83
C LEU A 2 -0.94 0.53 4.78
N LYS A 3 -1.37 -0.42 3.97
CA LYS A 3 -0.58 -0.95 2.85
C LYS A 3 -1.37 -0.77 1.57
N LEU A 4 -0.79 -0.07 0.62
CA LEU A 4 -1.42 0.22 -0.67
C LEU A 4 -0.64 -0.43 -1.79
N ASP A 5 -1.34 -0.86 -2.83
CA ASP A 5 -0.75 -1.44 -4.02
C ASP A 5 -1.18 -0.62 -5.25
N TYR A 6 -0.21 -0.03 -5.94
CA TYR A 6 -0.43 0.75 -7.14
C TYR A 6 0.25 0.08 -8.33
N ASP A 7 -0.54 -0.62 -9.13
CA ASP A 7 -0.04 -1.30 -10.32
C ASP A 7 -0.19 -0.45 -11.57
N TYR A 8 0.78 -0.56 -12.47
CA TYR A 8 0.74 0.03 -13.81
C TYR A 8 0.47 1.54 -13.83
N ILE A 9 1.03 2.28 -12.89
CA ILE A 9 0.93 3.74 -12.88
C ILE A 9 2.27 4.39 -13.21
N ALA A 10 2.21 5.55 -13.85
CA ALA A 10 3.39 6.36 -14.10
C ALA A 10 3.92 6.98 -12.80
N TYR A 11 5.22 7.23 -12.74
CA TYR A 11 5.86 7.87 -11.59
C TYR A 11 5.20 9.22 -11.24
N SER A 12 4.83 10.00 -12.24
CA SER A 12 4.14 11.28 -12.03
C SER A 12 2.80 11.13 -11.34
N GLU A 13 2.04 10.08 -11.68
CA GLU A 13 0.77 9.77 -11.02
C GLU A 13 1.01 9.28 -9.59
N LEU A 14 2.04 8.46 -9.38
CA LEU A 14 2.46 8.03 -8.04
C LEU A 14 2.71 9.24 -7.15
N MET A 15 3.46 10.21 -7.62
CA MET A 15 3.81 11.39 -6.83
C MET A 15 2.61 12.27 -6.53
N LYS A 16 1.63 12.35 -7.43
CA LYS A 16 0.35 13.03 -7.16
C LYS A 16 -0.42 12.36 -6.03
N ARG A 17 -0.50 11.03 -6.05
CA ARG A 17 -1.16 10.26 -5.00
C ARG A 17 -0.44 10.39 -3.67
N VAL A 18 0.86 10.34 -3.67
CA VAL A 18 1.68 10.53 -2.45
C VAL A 18 1.47 11.93 -1.86
N LYS A 19 1.40 12.95 -2.68
CA LYS A 19 1.12 14.32 -2.22
C LYS A 19 -0.26 14.41 -1.56
N PHE A 20 -1.26 13.76 -2.13
CA PHE A 20 -2.61 13.69 -1.56
C PHE A 20 -2.60 12.95 -0.21
N ILE A 21 -1.92 11.80 -0.13
CA ILE A 21 -1.80 11.02 1.10
C ILE A 21 -1.09 11.82 2.18
N ARG A 22 0.01 12.49 1.83
CA ARG A 22 0.81 13.28 2.76
C ARG A 22 0.03 14.42 3.39
N ALA A 23 -0.95 14.96 2.69
CA ALA A 23 -1.80 16.04 3.18
C ALA A 23 -2.81 15.56 4.24
N ASP A 24 -3.06 14.26 4.35
CA ASP A 24 -4.00 13.72 5.34
C ASP A 24 -3.35 13.65 6.73
N PRO A 25 -4.00 14.20 7.76
CA PRO A 25 -3.47 14.20 9.13
C PRO A 25 -3.23 12.82 9.72
N ILE A 26 -3.84 11.77 9.17
CA ILE A 26 -3.65 10.39 9.67
C ILE A 26 -2.24 9.86 9.39
N CYS A 27 -1.53 10.42 8.43
CA CYS A 27 -0.24 9.91 8.00
C CYS A 27 0.90 10.40 8.88
N LYS A 28 1.69 9.47 9.40
CA LYS A 28 2.90 9.75 10.16
C LYS A 28 4.13 9.56 9.29
N THR A 29 4.25 8.42 8.62
CA THR A 29 5.32 8.14 7.66
C THR A 29 4.75 7.47 6.42
N ILE A 30 5.40 7.69 5.28
CA ILE A 30 5.06 7.06 4.00
C ILE A 30 6.33 6.41 3.46
N ASP A 31 6.32 5.09 3.31
CA ASP A 31 7.42 4.32 2.76
C ASP A 31 7.01 3.80 1.38
N ILE A 32 7.71 4.25 0.36
CA ILE A 32 7.45 3.91 -1.05
C ILE A 32 8.47 2.88 -1.49
N ARG A 33 8.00 1.77 -2.04
CA ARG A 33 8.84 0.70 -2.55
C ARG A 33 8.36 0.26 -3.92
N GLN A 34 9.30 -0.14 -4.77
CA GLN A 34 8.95 -0.78 -6.03
C GLN A 34 8.48 -2.21 -5.75
N SER A 35 7.38 -2.62 -6.38
CA SER A 35 6.85 -3.97 -6.19
C SER A 35 7.82 -5.03 -6.74
N PRO A 36 7.78 -6.28 -6.22
CA PRO A 36 8.65 -7.36 -6.72
C PRO A 36 8.48 -7.66 -8.21
N SER A 37 7.31 -7.37 -8.78
CA SER A 37 7.04 -7.53 -10.22
C SER A 37 7.65 -6.43 -11.07
N CYS A 38 8.12 -5.34 -10.46
CA CYS A 38 8.58 -4.11 -11.13
C CYS A 38 7.49 -3.41 -11.95
N ASN A 39 6.22 -3.78 -11.79
CA ASN A 39 5.10 -3.22 -12.53
C ASN A 39 4.32 -2.16 -11.75
N GLY A 40 4.73 -1.87 -10.52
CA GLY A 40 4.02 -0.94 -9.67
C GLY A 40 4.77 -0.62 -8.40
N TYR A 41 4.04 -0.08 -7.44
CA TYR A 41 4.60 0.41 -6.18
C TYR A 41 3.80 -0.10 -5.01
N HIS A 42 4.50 -0.43 -3.93
CA HIS A 42 3.91 -0.69 -2.63
C HIS A 42 4.10 0.53 -1.74
N ILE A 43 3.03 0.97 -1.09
CA ILE A 43 3.05 2.12 -0.21
C ILE A 43 2.69 1.64 1.20
N TYR A 44 3.57 1.87 2.14
CA TYR A 44 3.35 1.56 3.55
C TYR A 44 3.20 2.87 4.31
N ILE A 45 2.03 3.05 4.91
CA ILE A 45 1.72 4.27 5.66
C ILE A 45 1.63 3.92 7.13
N GLU A 46 2.51 4.48 7.93
CA GLU A 46 2.38 4.45 9.37
C GLU A 46 1.41 5.55 9.78
N THR A 47 0.38 5.18 10.53
CA THR A 47 -0.68 6.09 10.93
C THR A 47 -0.41 6.65 12.32
N THR A 48 -0.96 7.84 12.60
CA THR A 48 -0.82 8.51 13.90
C THR A 48 -1.59 7.83 15.01
N ARG A 49 -2.55 6.96 14.65
CA ARG A 49 -3.33 6.15 15.58
C ARG A 49 -3.69 4.82 14.94
N GLU A 50 -4.06 3.84 15.73
CA GLU A 50 -4.58 2.58 15.21
C GLU A 50 -5.92 2.79 14.52
N LEU A 51 -6.11 2.08 13.41
CA LEU A 51 -7.35 2.08 12.65
C LEU A 51 -8.03 0.73 12.84
N ASN A 52 -9.36 0.74 13.01
CA ASN A 52 -10.14 -0.49 12.97
C ASN A 52 -10.28 -0.97 11.53
N TRP A 53 -10.87 -2.15 11.35
CA TRP A 53 -11.03 -2.76 10.02
C TRP A 53 -11.78 -1.84 9.05
N ASN A 54 -12.91 -1.28 9.48
CA ASN A 54 -13.73 -0.42 8.63
C ASN A 54 -12.98 0.85 8.22
N GLN A 55 -12.27 1.48 9.16
CA GLN A 55 -11.46 2.65 8.87
C GLN A 55 -10.31 2.34 7.92
N THR A 56 -9.66 1.20 8.10
CA THR A 56 -8.59 0.74 7.20
C THR A 56 -9.12 0.61 5.78
N ILE A 57 -10.25 -0.03 5.57
CA ILE A 57 -10.87 -0.18 4.25
C ILE A 57 -11.25 1.17 3.65
N GLN A 58 -11.81 2.08 4.45
CA GLN A 58 -12.19 3.42 3.98
C GLN A 58 -10.97 4.21 3.51
N TYR A 59 -9.86 4.19 4.27
CA TYR A 59 -8.63 4.87 3.87
C TYR A 59 -8.00 4.24 2.64
N ARG A 60 -8.02 2.92 2.52
CA ARG A 60 -7.52 2.23 1.31
C ARG A 60 -8.29 2.67 0.08
N LYS A 61 -9.61 2.78 0.15
CA LYS A 61 -10.44 3.30 -0.95
C LYS A 61 -10.13 4.77 -1.24
N LEU A 62 -10.02 5.59 -0.22
CA LEU A 62 -9.71 7.01 -0.36
C LEU A 62 -8.38 7.23 -1.06
N PHE A 63 -7.37 6.43 -0.70
CA PHE A 63 -6.02 6.52 -1.27
C PHE A 63 -5.86 5.68 -2.54
N LYS A 64 -6.95 5.21 -3.11
CA LYS A 64 -7.00 4.50 -4.42
C LYS A 64 -6.16 3.22 -4.45
N ASP A 65 -6.20 2.43 -3.37
CA ASP A 65 -5.62 1.09 -3.36
C ASP A 65 -6.26 0.19 -4.43
N ASP A 66 -5.59 -0.89 -4.78
CA ASP A 66 -6.11 -1.88 -5.73
C ASP A 66 -7.50 -2.38 -5.31
N GLY A 67 -8.49 -2.12 -6.16
CA GLY A 67 -9.87 -2.49 -5.89
C GLY A 67 -10.09 -3.99 -5.75
N GLN A 68 -9.39 -4.80 -6.53
CA GLN A 68 -9.48 -6.27 -6.42
C GLN A 68 -8.93 -6.75 -5.09
N ARG A 69 -7.82 -6.19 -4.65
CA ARG A 69 -7.23 -6.52 -3.35
C ARG A 69 -8.16 -6.14 -2.20
N ILE A 70 -8.82 -4.98 -2.29
CA ILE A 70 -9.82 -4.55 -1.30
C ILE A 70 -10.99 -5.54 -1.25
N VAL A 71 -11.52 -5.94 -2.40
CA VAL A 71 -12.63 -6.91 -2.47
C VAL A 71 -12.22 -8.25 -1.87
N LEU A 72 -11.03 -8.75 -2.19
CA LEU A 72 -10.53 -10.00 -1.63
C LEU A 72 -10.40 -9.92 -0.11
N ASP A 73 -9.93 -8.80 0.41
CA ASP A 73 -9.78 -8.59 1.86
C ASP A 73 -11.15 -8.48 2.55
N LEU A 74 -12.14 -7.89 1.90
CA LEU A 74 -13.51 -7.82 2.42
C LEU A 74 -14.18 -9.20 2.51
N LEU A 75 -13.76 -10.16 1.68
CA LEU A 75 -14.24 -11.53 1.72
C LEU A 75 -13.60 -12.35 2.85
N LYS A 76 -12.57 -11.83 3.50
CA LYS A 76 -11.92 -12.45 4.66
C LYS A 76 -12.61 -12.00 5.94
N THR A 77 -12.41 -12.78 7.01
CA THR A 77 -12.86 -12.37 8.34
C THR A 77 -12.02 -11.23 8.87
N GLU A 78 -12.55 -10.44 9.80
CA GLU A 78 -11.80 -9.35 10.46
C GLU A 78 -10.51 -9.82 11.12
N ASN A 79 -10.43 -11.09 11.50
CA ASN A 79 -9.27 -11.66 12.16
C ASN A 79 -8.15 -12.06 11.19
N CYS A 80 -8.40 -12.02 9.88
CA CYS A 80 -7.38 -12.29 8.89
C CYS A 80 -6.43 -11.12 8.80
N LYS A 81 -5.15 -11.39 9.00
CA LYS A 81 -4.10 -10.37 8.83
C LYS A 81 -3.84 -10.11 7.35
N ASP A 82 -3.44 -8.88 7.02
CA ASP A 82 -2.93 -8.57 5.70
C ASP A 82 -1.78 -9.50 5.34
N VAL A 83 -1.86 -10.07 4.16
CA VAL A 83 -0.75 -10.85 3.62
C VAL A 83 0.37 -9.89 3.21
N LEU A 84 1.58 -10.16 3.69
CA LEU A 84 2.76 -9.41 3.25
C LEU A 84 3.02 -9.75 1.78
N PHE A 85 3.02 -8.73 0.93
CA PHE A 85 3.29 -8.88 -0.49
C PHE A 85 4.68 -8.36 -0.90
N SER A 86 5.60 -8.33 0.07
CA SER A 86 6.98 -7.88 -0.15
C SER A 86 7.84 -8.87 -0.92
N LEU A 87 7.39 -10.12 -1.01
CA LEU A 87 8.06 -11.18 -1.74
C LEU A 87 7.15 -11.72 -2.82
N ARG A 88 7.74 -12.07 -3.97
CA ARG A 88 7.04 -12.73 -5.05
C ARG A 88 7.88 -13.88 -5.58
N VAL A 89 7.25 -15.04 -5.78
CA VAL A 89 7.87 -16.19 -6.42
C VAL A 89 7.30 -16.33 -7.83
N HIS A 90 8.18 -16.37 -8.81
CA HIS A 90 7.80 -16.57 -10.22
C HIS A 90 8.79 -17.53 -10.87
N LYS A 91 8.31 -18.67 -11.39
CA LYS A 91 9.14 -19.72 -11.99
C LYS A 91 10.32 -20.14 -11.11
N GLY A 92 10.09 -20.25 -9.80
CA GLY A 92 11.12 -20.63 -8.83
C GLY A 92 12.08 -19.51 -8.40
N ILE A 93 11.91 -18.31 -8.96
CA ILE A 93 12.72 -17.15 -8.60
C ILE A 93 11.95 -16.32 -7.58
N VAL A 94 12.59 -16.03 -6.44
CA VAL A 94 12.04 -15.14 -5.42
C VAL A 94 12.55 -13.74 -5.67
N THR A 95 11.62 -12.79 -5.86
CA THR A 95 11.95 -11.37 -5.99
C THR A 95 11.42 -10.60 -4.78
N LYS A 96 12.17 -9.59 -4.36
CA LYS A 96 11.84 -8.72 -3.24
C LYS A 96 11.49 -7.32 -3.76
N GLU A 97 10.66 -6.61 -2.99
CA GLU A 97 10.45 -5.20 -3.25
C GLU A 97 11.75 -4.40 -3.03
N ILE A 98 11.90 -3.31 -3.80
CA ILE A 98 13.07 -2.44 -3.76
C ILE A 98 12.70 -1.15 -3.04
N PRO A 99 13.36 -0.79 -1.94
CA PRO A 99 13.11 0.50 -1.28
C PRO A 99 13.41 1.67 -2.23
N MET A 100 12.54 2.67 -2.24
CA MET A 100 12.69 3.87 -3.08
C MET A 100 12.81 5.13 -2.23
N LEU A 101 11.81 5.42 -1.40
CA LEU A 101 11.73 6.68 -0.67
C LEU A 101 10.92 6.49 0.61
N LYS A 102 11.40 7.10 1.69
CA LYS A 102 10.65 7.19 2.94
C LYS A 102 10.44 8.66 3.30
N ILE A 103 9.18 9.03 3.52
CA ILE A 103 8.77 10.38 3.87
C ILE A 103 8.30 10.39 5.31
N ILE A 104 8.89 11.28 6.10
CA ILE A 104 8.41 11.58 7.45
C ILE A 104 7.56 12.83 7.36
N VAL A 105 6.31 12.67 7.67
CA VAL A 105 5.34 13.77 7.54
C VAL A 105 5.40 14.69 8.75
#